data_3a23ce84abd937fa9db5177d6d014d38
#
_entry.id   3a23ce84abd937fa9db5177d6d014d38
#
_cell.length_a   1.000
_cell.length_b   1.000
_cell.length_c   1.000
_cell.angle_alpha   90.00
_cell.angle_beta   90.00
_cell.angle_gamma   90.00
#
_symmetry.space_group_name_H-M   'P 1'
#
loop_
_entity.id
_entity.type
_entity.pdbx_description
1 polymer ?
#
loop_
_entity_poly.entity_id
_entity_poly.type
_entity_poly.pdbx_seq_one_letter_code
_entity_poly.pdbx_strand_id
1 'polypeptide(L)'
;MNIRIGNGYDIHCLVPERPLILGGVRIPHELGLLGHSDADVLTHAIMDAMLGALSLGDIGLYFPPTDPKWKGADSLVLLEQVNQLILDKGWEIGNIDSVVVAERPKLKPHIEQMRDRLSSVLKVNPDQIGIKATTNEKLGPVGREEGIAAYAVVLLVLK
;
A
#
# COMPACT_ATOMS: atom_id res chain seq x y z
N MET A 1 -5.97 -19.64 -18.68
CA MET A 1 -6.15 -18.19 -18.45
C MET A 1 -4.87 -17.68 -17.81
N ASN A 2 -4.18 -16.77 -18.47
CA ASN A 2 -2.86 -16.27 -18.03
C ASN A 2 -3.00 -15.00 -17.18
N ILE A 3 -3.95 -15.02 -16.23
CA ILE A 3 -4.17 -13.92 -15.29
C ILE A 3 -4.31 -14.45 -13.87
N ARG A 4 -3.90 -13.63 -12.90
CA ARG A 4 -4.08 -13.86 -11.47
C ARG A 4 -4.62 -12.59 -10.82
N ILE A 5 -5.46 -12.76 -9.83
CA ILE A 5 -6.02 -11.66 -9.04
C ILE A 5 -5.61 -11.89 -7.58
N GLY A 6 -5.14 -10.84 -6.93
CA GLY A 6 -4.89 -10.81 -5.50
C GLY A 6 -5.60 -9.63 -4.85
N ASN A 7 -5.92 -9.78 -3.58
CA ASN A 7 -6.44 -8.70 -2.75
C ASN A 7 -5.53 -8.50 -1.53
N GLY A 8 -5.46 -7.29 -1.04
CA GLY A 8 -4.73 -6.92 0.16
C GLY A 8 -5.54 -5.98 1.02
N TYR A 9 -5.32 -6.06 2.31
CA TYR A 9 -5.88 -5.19 3.31
C TYR A 9 -4.83 -4.91 4.38
N ASP A 10 -4.74 -3.66 4.80
CA ASP A 10 -3.93 -3.27 5.95
C ASP A 10 -4.58 -2.13 6.72
N ILE A 11 -4.25 -2.02 8.00
CA ILE A 11 -4.70 -0.95 8.88
C ILE A 11 -3.62 -0.61 9.89
N HIS A 12 -3.38 0.68 10.11
CA HIS A 12 -2.45 1.18 11.11
C HIS A 12 -3.10 2.25 11.99
N CYS A 13 -2.71 2.28 13.28
CA CYS A 13 -3.15 3.29 14.21
C CYS A 13 -2.54 4.65 13.88
N LEU A 14 -3.32 5.71 14.07
CA LEU A 14 -2.85 7.10 14.05
C LEU A 14 -2.28 7.47 15.41
N VAL A 15 -1.05 8.00 15.42
CA VAL A 15 -0.34 8.42 16.63
C VAL A 15 0.38 9.75 16.40
N PRO A 16 0.64 10.55 17.46
CA PRO A 16 1.45 11.75 17.35
C PRO A 16 2.93 11.42 17.05
N GLU A 17 3.67 12.45 16.63
CA GLU A 17 5.12 12.41 16.43
C GLU A 17 5.62 11.42 15.36
N ARG A 18 4.72 10.99 14.47
CA ARG A 18 5.07 10.20 13.28
C ARG A 18 4.64 10.93 12.01
N PRO A 19 5.43 10.84 10.92
CA PRO A 19 4.98 11.35 9.62
C PRO A 19 3.84 10.46 9.09
N LEU A 20 2.87 11.07 8.41
CA LEU A 20 1.86 10.34 7.64
C LEU A 20 2.42 10.11 6.23
N ILE A 21 2.66 8.85 5.90
CA ILE A 21 3.13 8.43 4.57
C ILE A 21 2.10 7.49 3.96
N LEU A 22 1.63 7.82 2.76
CA LEU A 22 0.68 7.01 1.99
C LEU A 22 1.10 7.00 0.52
N GLY A 23 1.22 5.81 -0.07
CA GLY A 23 1.68 5.65 -1.45
C GLY A 23 3.04 6.31 -1.71
N GLY A 24 3.94 6.26 -0.72
CA GLY A 24 5.26 6.88 -0.76
C GLY A 24 5.25 8.41 -0.69
N VAL A 25 4.12 9.04 -0.37
CA VAL A 25 3.97 10.49 -0.25
C VAL A 25 3.80 10.89 1.21
N ARG A 26 4.62 11.84 1.66
CA ARG A 26 4.44 12.45 2.97
C ARG A 26 3.30 13.46 2.91
N ILE A 27 2.24 13.20 3.65
CA ILE A 27 1.03 14.02 3.69
C ILE A 27 1.06 14.89 4.94
N PRO A 28 0.88 16.22 4.82
CA PRO A 28 0.80 17.10 5.97
C PRO A 28 -0.37 16.72 6.87
N HIS A 29 -0.07 16.32 8.11
CA HIS A 29 -1.06 16.01 9.14
C HIS A 29 -0.39 15.97 10.50
N GLU A 30 -1.16 16.23 11.56
CA GLU A 30 -0.70 16.24 12.94
C GLU A 30 -0.39 14.84 13.50
N LEU A 31 -1.00 13.80 12.90
CA LEU A 31 -0.80 12.41 13.27
C LEU A 31 -0.20 11.65 12.08
N GLY A 32 0.57 10.61 12.39
CA GLY A 32 1.06 9.65 11.40
C GLY A 32 0.75 8.21 11.81
N LEU A 33 1.06 7.28 10.95
CA LEU A 33 0.76 5.87 11.18
C LEU A 33 1.85 5.17 11.99
N LEU A 34 1.44 4.33 12.93
CA LEU A 34 2.31 3.52 13.77
C LEU A 34 2.58 2.18 13.09
N GLY A 35 3.85 1.83 12.92
CA GLY A 35 4.28 0.54 12.42
C GLY A 35 5.79 0.35 12.57
N HIS A 36 6.27 -0.85 12.23
CA HIS A 36 7.70 -1.18 12.30
C HIS A 36 8.50 -0.49 11.17
N SER A 37 7.92 -0.41 9.97
CA SER A 37 8.41 0.36 8.82
C SER A 37 7.93 1.82 8.90
N ASP A 38 7.83 2.50 7.77
CA ASP A 38 7.17 3.81 7.64
C ASP A 38 5.64 3.75 7.82
N ALA A 39 5.07 2.54 7.93
CA ALA A 39 3.64 2.27 8.09
C ALA A 39 2.75 2.80 6.95
N ASP A 40 3.27 2.82 5.71
CA ASP A 40 2.51 3.17 4.52
C ASP A 40 1.45 2.08 4.23
N VAL A 41 0.27 2.27 4.81
CA VAL A 41 -0.83 1.28 4.76
C VAL A 41 -1.30 0.99 3.33
N LEU A 42 -1.23 1.97 2.42
CA LEU A 42 -1.61 1.77 1.02
C LEU A 42 -0.60 0.89 0.29
N THR A 43 0.69 1.17 0.44
CA THR A 43 1.75 0.38 -0.18
C THR A 43 1.78 -1.04 0.39
N HIS A 44 1.52 -1.22 1.69
CA HIS A 44 1.40 -2.54 2.32
C HIS A 44 0.25 -3.37 1.73
N ALA A 45 -0.95 -2.78 1.59
CA ALA A 45 -2.08 -3.45 0.98
C ALA A 45 -1.81 -3.87 -0.48
N ILE A 46 -1.10 -3.02 -1.24
CA ILE A 46 -0.70 -3.34 -2.61
C ILE A 46 0.28 -4.52 -2.65
N MET A 47 1.30 -4.52 -1.77
CA MET A 47 2.26 -5.63 -1.70
C MET A 47 1.58 -6.96 -1.36
N ASP A 48 0.67 -6.95 -0.38
CA ASP A 48 -0.08 -8.16 0.00
C ASP A 48 -0.97 -8.65 -1.15
N ALA A 49 -1.59 -7.74 -1.90
CA ALA A 49 -2.35 -8.11 -3.08
C ALA A 49 -1.46 -8.75 -4.16
N MET A 50 -0.27 -8.21 -4.40
CA MET A 50 0.69 -8.76 -5.36
C MET A 50 1.15 -10.17 -4.97
N LEU A 51 1.55 -10.35 -3.71
CA LEU A 51 1.98 -11.66 -3.18
C LEU A 51 0.83 -12.66 -3.20
N GLY A 52 -0.36 -12.25 -2.76
CA GLY A 52 -1.55 -13.09 -2.71
C GLY A 52 -1.99 -13.58 -4.10
N ALA A 53 -1.84 -12.76 -5.15
CA ALA A 53 -2.15 -13.15 -6.53
C ALA A 53 -1.39 -14.41 -6.99
N LEU A 54 -0.16 -14.60 -6.49
CA LEU A 54 0.69 -15.76 -6.80
C LEU A 54 0.76 -16.79 -5.66
N SER A 55 -0.09 -16.65 -4.63
CA SER A 55 -0.10 -17.55 -3.46
C SER A 55 1.25 -17.59 -2.73
N LEU A 56 1.92 -16.44 -2.62
CA LEU A 56 3.25 -16.31 -2.02
C LEU A 56 3.22 -15.87 -0.54
N GLY A 57 2.04 -15.84 0.07
CA GLY A 57 1.86 -15.37 1.44
C GLY A 57 1.67 -13.85 1.52
N ASP A 58 2.23 -13.22 2.53
CA ASP A 58 2.07 -11.81 2.86
C ASP A 58 3.42 -11.12 3.13
N ILE A 59 3.39 -9.80 3.31
CA ILE A 59 4.60 -9.01 3.59
C ILE A 59 5.29 -9.39 4.90
N GLY A 60 4.56 -9.91 5.89
CA GLY A 60 5.14 -10.35 7.15
C GLY A 60 6.09 -11.53 7.00
N LEU A 61 5.89 -12.36 5.96
CA LEU A 61 6.80 -13.46 5.62
C LEU A 61 8.13 -12.95 5.07
N TYR A 62 8.13 -11.89 4.26
CA TYR A 62 9.31 -11.36 3.59
C TYR A 62 10.02 -10.27 4.41
N PHE A 63 9.26 -9.49 5.17
CA PHE A 63 9.73 -8.34 5.95
C PHE A 63 9.22 -8.42 7.39
N PRO A 64 9.62 -9.47 8.15
CA PRO A 64 9.08 -9.70 9.48
C PRO A 64 9.39 -8.54 10.43
N PRO A 65 8.40 -8.07 11.22
CA PRO A 65 8.58 -6.95 12.14
C PRO A 65 9.53 -7.28 13.31
N THR A 66 9.90 -8.55 13.47
CA THR A 66 10.91 -9.00 14.43
C THR A 66 12.35 -8.79 13.95
N ASP A 67 12.54 -8.55 12.65
CA ASP A 67 13.87 -8.29 12.09
C ASP A 67 14.18 -6.78 12.15
N PRO A 68 15.19 -6.37 12.92
CA PRO A 68 15.58 -4.96 13.05
C PRO A 68 16.02 -4.32 11.73
N LYS A 69 16.39 -5.12 10.72
CA LYS A 69 16.74 -4.64 9.37
C LYS A 69 15.62 -3.80 8.74
N TRP A 70 14.37 -4.12 9.05
CA TRP A 70 13.21 -3.46 8.45
C TRP A 70 12.64 -2.32 9.30
N LYS A 71 13.28 -2.03 10.43
CA LYS A 71 12.84 -0.93 11.28
C LYS A 71 12.99 0.42 10.56
N GLY A 72 11.88 1.14 10.41
CA GLY A 72 11.84 2.42 9.71
C GLY A 72 12.03 2.31 8.20
N ALA A 73 11.93 1.10 7.61
CA ALA A 73 12.10 0.90 6.18
C ALA A 73 11.11 1.71 5.36
N ASP A 74 11.59 2.26 4.24
CA ASP A 74 10.74 2.88 3.22
C ASP A 74 9.95 1.80 2.49
N SER A 75 8.63 1.85 2.57
CA SER A 75 7.75 0.85 1.95
C SER A 75 7.85 0.83 0.43
N LEU A 76 8.29 1.90 -0.23
CA LEU A 76 8.55 1.89 -1.67
C LEU A 76 9.75 0.99 -2.03
N VAL A 77 10.77 0.92 -1.16
CA VAL A 77 11.89 0.00 -1.34
C VAL A 77 11.42 -1.46 -1.17
N LEU A 78 10.54 -1.71 -0.22
CA LEU A 78 9.93 -3.04 -0.03
C LEU A 78 9.06 -3.42 -1.24
N LEU A 79 8.29 -2.46 -1.76
CA LEU A 79 7.44 -2.65 -2.94
C LEU A 79 8.28 -3.00 -4.18
N GLU A 80 9.43 -2.36 -4.37
CA GLU A 80 10.35 -2.69 -5.47
C GLU A 80 10.83 -4.15 -5.38
N GLN A 81 11.16 -4.64 -4.17
CA GLN A 81 11.56 -6.03 -3.96
C GLN A 81 10.42 -7.01 -4.26
N VAL A 82 9.20 -6.70 -3.82
CA VAL A 82 8.02 -7.51 -4.16
C VAL A 82 7.78 -7.52 -5.67
N ASN A 83 7.87 -6.37 -6.33
CA ASN A 83 7.72 -6.28 -7.78
C ASN A 83 8.76 -7.12 -8.52
N GLN A 84 10.03 -7.07 -8.08
CA GLN A 84 11.08 -7.90 -8.68
C GLN A 84 10.77 -9.40 -8.52
N LEU A 85 10.29 -9.82 -7.34
CA LEU A 85 9.87 -11.21 -7.10
C LEU A 85 8.76 -11.66 -8.07
N ILE A 86 7.78 -10.79 -8.35
CA ILE A 86 6.70 -11.06 -9.30
C ILE A 86 7.26 -11.22 -10.74
N LEU A 87 8.14 -10.30 -11.14
CA LEU A 87 8.79 -10.32 -12.45
C LEU A 87 9.66 -11.57 -12.66
N ASP A 88 10.43 -11.98 -11.65
CA ASP A 88 11.29 -13.17 -11.68
C ASP A 88 10.48 -14.47 -11.86
N LYS A 89 9.20 -14.44 -11.47
CA LYS A 89 8.26 -15.55 -11.70
C LYS A 89 7.55 -15.49 -13.05
N GLY A 90 7.91 -14.53 -13.91
CA GLY A 90 7.33 -14.35 -15.24
C GLY A 90 5.98 -13.65 -15.27
N TRP A 91 5.62 -12.94 -14.21
CA TRP A 91 4.37 -12.19 -14.14
C TRP A 91 4.65 -10.69 -14.14
N GLU A 92 3.67 -9.93 -14.62
CA GLU A 92 3.71 -8.47 -14.59
C GLU A 92 2.35 -7.90 -14.16
N ILE A 93 2.36 -6.63 -13.74
CA ILE A 93 1.14 -5.95 -13.30
C ILE A 93 0.30 -5.56 -14.51
N GLY A 94 -0.92 -6.08 -14.59
CA GLY A 94 -1.95 -5.61 -15.53
C GLY A 94 -2.55 -4.29 -15.05
N ASN A 95 -3.08 -4.27 -13.83
CA ASN A 95 -3.50 -3.05 -13.15
C ASN A 95 -3.61 -3.26 -11.63
N ILE A 96 -3.68 -2.14 -10.93
CA ILE A 96 -3.95 -2.05 -9.49
C ILE A 96 -5.16 -1.15 -9.30
N ASP A 97 -6.11 -1.56 -8.47
CA ASP A 97 -7.16 -0.68 -7.95
C ASP A 97 -7.12 -0.69 -6.43
N SER A 98 -7.24 0.47 -5.81
CA SER A 98 -7.11 0.61 -4.36
C SER A 98 -8.05 1.66 -3.79
N VAL A 99 -8.34 1.52 -2.51
CA VAL A 99 -9.10 2.51 -1.74
C VAL A 99 -8.45 2.71 -0.37
N VAL A 100 -8.23 3.97 -0.02
CA VAL A 100 -7.79 4.37 1.32
C VAL A 100 -9.00 4.88 2.09
N VAL A 101 -9.21 4.34 3.29
CA VAL A 101 -10.30 4.73 4.18
C VAL A 101 -9.72 5.56 5.31
N ALA A 102 -10.03 6.84 5.30
CA ALA A 102 -9.54 7.81 6.29
C ALA A 102 -10.55 8.93 6.50
N GLU A 103 -10.82 9.30 7.76
CA GLU A 103 -11.65 10.47 8.05
C GLU A 103 -10.90 11.76 7.74
N ARG A 104 -9.66 11.86 8.19
CA ARG A 104 -8.72 12.96 7.94
C ARG A 104 -7.29 12.44 7.73
N PRO A 105 -6.43 13.18 7.01
CA PRO A 105 -6.71 14.38 6.21
C PRO A 105 -7.44 14.05 4.92
N LYS A 106 -7.83 15.09 4.14
CA LYS A 106 -8.34 14.91 2.77
C LYS A 106 -7.22 14.44 1.86
N LEU A 107 -7.37 13.28 1.24
CA LEU A 107 -6.34 12.65 0.41
C LEU A 107 -6.41 13.03 -1.07
N LYS A 108 -7.56 13.55 -1.53
CA LYS A 108 -7.77 13.92 -2.93
C LYS A 108 -6.65 14.76 -3.54
N PRO A 109 -6.09 15.78 -2.86
CA PRO A 109 -5.00 16.58 -3.43
C PRO A 109 -3.68 15.81 -3.64
N HIS A 110 -3.52 14.64 -3.02
CA HIS A 110 -2.28 13.87 -3.01
C HIS A 110 -2.34 12.63 -3.90
N ILE A 111 -3.52 12.28 -4.46
CA ILE A 111 -3.71 11.04 -5.21
C ILE A 111 -2.82 10.96 -6.45
N GLU A 112 -2.69 12.04 -7.21
CA GLU A 112 -1.83 12.05 -8.39
C GLU A 112 -0.37 11.79 -8.03
N GLN A 113 0.14 12.45 -6.98
CA GLN A 113 1.51 12.25 -6.53
C GLN A 113 1.75 10.83 -6.01
N MET A 114 0.79 10.23 -5.28
CA MET A 114 0.87 8.83 -4.86
C MET A 114 0.93 7.89 -6.07
N ARG A 115 0.06 8.12 -7.07
CA ARG A 115 0.02 7.33 -8.29
C ARG A 115 1.34 7.40 -9.07
N ASP A 116 1.92 8.59 -9.21
CA ASP A 116 3.20 8.80 -9.87
C ASP A 116 4.35 8.07 -9.15
N ARG A 117 4.37 8.15 -7.81
CA ARG A 117 5.37 7.45 -7.01
C ARG A 117 5.29 5.94 -7.17
N LEU A 118 4.09 5.37 -7.01
CA LEU A 118 3.86 3.94 -7.12
C LEU A 118 4.16 3.43 -8.55
N SER A 119 3.68 4.12 -9.58
CA SER A 119 3.93 3.72 -10.97
C SER A 119 5.41 3.75 -11.34
N SER A 120 6.14 4.74 -10.84
CA SER A 120 7.59 4.85 -11.04
C SER A 120 8.35 3.65 -10.44
N VAL A 121 8.02 3.26 -9.21
CA VAL A 121 8.65 2.11 -8.53
C VAL A 121 8.27 0.79 -9.21
N LEU A 122 7.02 0.64 -9.58
CA LEU A 122 6.50 -0.57 -10.23
C LEU A 122 6.84 -0.67 -11.72
N LYS A 123 7.33 0.43 -12.32
CA LYS A 123 7.67 0.53 -13.75
C LYS A 123 6.47 0.26 -14.66
N VAL A 124 5.31 0.78 -14.28
CA VAL A 124 4.05 0.71 -15.03
C VAL A 124 3.55 2.11 -15.39
N ASN A 125 2.58 2.20 -16.28
CA ASN A 125 1.96 3.49 -16.59
C ASN A 125 1.08 3.96 -15.41
N PRO A 126 0.99 5.26 -15.13
CA PRO A 126 0.14 5.78 -14.06
C PRO A 126 -1.35 5.43 -14.20
N ASP A 127 -1.84 5.21 -15.42
CA ASP A 127 -3.23 4.80 -15.69
C ASP A 127 -3.53 3.34 -15.30
N GLN A 128 -2.49 2.54 -15.04
CA GLN A 128 -2.65 1.18 -14.48
C GLN A 128 -2.87 1.19 -12.96
N ILE A 129 -2.79 2.36 -12.30
CA ILE A 129 -2.92 2.47 -10.84
C ILE A 129 -4.12 3.36 -10.49
N GLY A 130 -5.18 2.72 -10.00
CA GLY A 130 -6.34 3.38 -9.42
C GLY A 130 -6.16 3.60 -7.92
N ILE A 131 -6.37 4.84 -7.45
CA ILE A 131 -6.41 5.17 -6.03
C ILE A 131 -7.65 6.01 -5.75
N LYS A 132 -8.50 5.50 -4.86
CA LYS A 132 -9.68 6.20 -4.35
C LYS A 132 -9.50 6.48 -2.87
N ALA A 133 -10.13 7.51 -2.38
CA ALA A 133 -10.19 7.80 -0.96
C ALA A 133 -11.65 7.97 -0.53
N THR A 134 -11.98 7.43 0.63
CA THR A 134 -13.29 7.54 1.24
C THR A 134 -13.17 7.69 2.76
N THR A 135 -14.22 8.18 3.40
CA THR A 135 -14.36 8.12 4.85
C THR A 135 -15.02 6.81 5.26
N ASN A 136 -15.08 6.55 6.56
CA ASN A 136 -15.89 5.47 7.12
C ASN A 136 -17.21 5.98 7.72
N GLU A 137 -17.67 7.16 7.26
CA GLU A 137 -18.91 7.81 7.72
C GLU A 137 -19.01 7.90 9.25
N LYS A 138 -17.87 8.15 9.91
CA LYS A 138 -17.71 8.20 11.37
C LYS A 138 -18.02 6.88 12.09
N LEU A 139 -18.07 5.77 11.37
CA LEU A 139 -18.32 4.44 11.93
C LEU A 139 -17.02 3.71 12.25
N GLY A 140 -17.02 3.02 13.39
CA GLY A 140 -15.92 2.18 13.83
C GLY A 140 -14.61 2.93 14.16
N PRO A 141 -13.49 2.22 14.33
CA PRO A 141 -12.21 2.82 14.72
C PRO A 141 -11.69 3.83 13.68
N VAL A 142 -11.80 3.53 12.40
CA VAL A 142 -11.39 4.48 11.33
C VAL A 142 -12.28 5.71 11.35
N GLY A 143 -13.59 5.53 11.56
CA GLY A 143 -14.56 6.64 11.68
C GLY A 143 -14.33 7.51 12.91
N ARG A 144 -13.71 6.98 13.96
CA ARG A 144 -13.26 7.74 15.15
C ARG A 144 -11.85 8.29 15.04
N GLU A 145 -11.24 8.23 13.85
CA GLU A 145 -9.88 8.71 13.58
C GLU A 145 -8.79 7.98 14.41
N GLU A 146 -9.03 6.73 14.78
CA GLU A 146 -8.06 5.91 15.51
C GLU A 146 -7.03 5.28 14.57
N GLY A 147 -7.30 5.24 13.26
CA GLY A 147 -6.43 4.65 12.26
C GLY A 147 -6.85 4.96 10.84
N ILE A 148 -6.02 4.52 9.90
CA ILE A 148 -6.28 4.55 8.46
C ILE A 148 -6.18 3.11 7.95
N ALA A 149 -7.12 2.71 7.09
CA ALA A 149 -7.11 1.42 6.43
C ALA A 149 -6.95 1.58 4.92
N ALA A 150 -6.44 0.54 4.27
CA ALA A 150 -6.39 0.48 2.82
C ALA A 150 -6.75 -0.92 2.32
N TYR A 151 -7.39 -0.94 1.15
CA TYR A 151 -7.68 -2.14 0.37
C TYR A 151 -7.01 -2.01 -0.99
N ALA A 152 -6.52 -3.10 -1.52
CA ALA A 152 -5.99 -3.15 -2.87
C ALA A 152 -6.43 -4.44 -3.57
N VAL A 153 -6.64 -4.34 -4.87
CA VAL A 153 -6.80 -5.47 -5.78
C VAL A 153 -5.76 -5.33 -6.88
N VAL A 154 -5.06 -6.40 -7.17
CA VAL A 154 -4.05 -6.44 -8.23
C VAL A 154 -4.42 -7.51 -9.24
N LEU A 155 -4.42 -7.15 -10.51
CA LEU A 155 -4.43 -8.08 -11.63
C LEU A 155 -2.99 -8.27 -12.11
N LEU A 156 -2.53 -9.51 -12.11
CA LEU A 156 -1.28 -9.92 -12.74
C LEU A 156 -1.57 -10.65 -14.04
N VAL A 157 -0.70 -10.45 -15.03
CA VAL A 157 -0.71 -11.16 -16.31
C VAL A 157 0.59 -11.92 -16.51
N LEU A 158 0.51 -13.10 -17.09
CA LEU A 158 1.70 -13.89 -17.43
C LEU A 158 2.40 -13.21 -18.61
N LYS A 159 3.69 -13.00 -18.51
CA LYS A 159 4.54 -12.36 -19.52
C LYS A 159 4.85 -13.28 -20.69
#